data_f3f212dc495f77d895c55da406413c5b
#
_entry.id   f3f212dc495f77d895c55da406413c5b
#
_cell.length_a   1.000
_cell.length_b   1.000
_cell.length_c   1.000
_cell.angle_alpha   90.00
_cell.angle_beta   90.00
_cell.angle_gamma   90.00
#
_symmetry.space_group_name_H-M   'P 1'
#
loop_
_entity.id
_entity.type
_entity.pdbx_description
1 polymer ?
#
loop_
_entity_poly.entity_id
_entity_poly.type
_entity_poly.pdbx_seq_one_letter_code
_entity_poly.pdbx_strand_id
1 'polypeptide(L)'
;QSGTSAPASAAAQKNSIPFVELTPAADEPAGIFFLPATGAVPKAGKNAQIEDHALILHTSGTTSRPKMVALTQGQLLASANNIAAGLRMTDRDRCLNVMPLFHIHGLVGVLLSSLVTGATVICTPGFDAAKFFGWLEQYQPTWYSAVPTMHQAILSNVRAHPTAIERH
;
A
#
# COMPACT_ATOMS: atom_id res chain seq x y z
N GLN A 1 -14.88 -6.51 4.40
CA GLN A 1 -15.52 -5.78 5.52
C GLN A 1 -15.64 -4.33 5.07
N SER A 2 -16.86 -3.89 4.79
CA SER A 2 -17.24 -2.50 4.64
C SER A 2 -17.09 -1.79 5.99
N GLY A 3 -15.88 -1.44 6.33
CA GLY A 3 -15.56 -0.69 7.53
C GLY A 3 -15.33 0.76 7.15
N THR A 4 -16.40 1.52 7.02
CA THR A 4 -16.31 2.98 7.03
C THR A 4 -15.50 3.37 8.26
N SER A 5 -14.34 3.99 8.06
CA SER A 5 -13.58 4.55 9.18
C SER A 5 -14.48 5.62 9.83
N ALA A 6 -15.12 5.27 10.93
CA ALA A 6 -16.02 6.17 11.66
C ALA A 6 -15.38 7.58 11.90
N PRO A 7 -14.07 7.70 12.21
CA PRO A 7 -13.41 8.99 12.32
C PRO A 7 -13.37 9.79 11.01
N ALA A 8 -13.14 9.12 9.85
CA ALA A 8 -13.07 9.82 8.56
C ALA A 8 -14.43 10.34 8.11
N SER A 9 -15.49 9.54 8.24
CA SER A 9 -16.85 9.97 7.92
C SER A 9 -17.33 11.09 8.83
N ALA A 10 -17.04 11.01 10.14
CA ALA A 10 -17.37 12.08 11.09
C ALA A 10 -16.62 13.40 10.77
N ALA A 11 -15.35 13.30 10.38
CA ALA A 11 -14.57 14.47 9.96
C ALA A 11 -15.10 15.09 8.66
N ALA A 12 -15.50 14.27 7.69
CA ALA A 12 -16.10 14.73 6.45
C ALA A 12 -17.42 15.47 6.71
N GLN A 13 -18.32 14.89 7.52
CA GLN A 13 -19.58 15.51 7.92
C GLN A 13 -19.37 16.85 8.63
N LYS A 14 -18.45 16.89 9.62
CA LYS A 14 -18.13 18.11 10.37
C LYS A 14 -17.64 19.24 9.47
N ASN A 15 -16.94 18.92 8.40
CA ASN A 15 -16.37 19.91 7.47
C ASN A 15 -17.19 20.08 6.18
N SER A 16 -18.41 19.52 6.09
CA SER A 16 -19.25 19.57 4.90
C SER A 16 -18.55 19.06 3.63
N ILE A 17 -17.67 18.07 3.80
CA ILE A 17 -16.95 17.43 2.69
C ILE A 17 -17.83 16.27 2.18
N PRO A 18 -18.12 16.18 0.88
CA PRO A 18 -18.82 15.05 0.31
C PRO A 18 -18.10 13.74 0.62
N PHE A 19 -18.84 12.76 1.12
CA PHE A 19 -18.32 11.43 1.43
C PHE A 19 -18.88 10.44 0.42
N VAL A 20 -18.00 9.71 -0.24
CA VAL A 20 -18.36 8.70 -1.24
C VAL A 20 -17.84 7.35 -0.75
N GLU A 21 -18.73 6.38 -0.57
CA GLU A 21 -18.38 5.03 -0.19
C GLU A 21 -18.00 4.20 -1.41
N LEU A 22 -16.85 3.57 -1.36
CA LEU A 22 -16.37 2.64 -2.37
C LEU A 22 -16.80 1.23 -1.99
N THR A 23 -17.54 0.55 -2.86
CA THR A 23 -17.94 -0.84 -2.64
C THR A 23 -17.11 -1.77 -3.54
N PRO A 24 -16.25 -2.63 -2.99
CA PRO A 24 -15.52 -3.61 -3.79
C PRO A 24 -16.48 -4.58 -4.50
N ALA A 25 -16.19 -4.91 -5.74
CA ALA A 25 -16.90 -5.95 -6.48
C ALA A 25 -16.29 -7.31 -6.10
N ALA A 26 -16.95 -8.07 -5.22
CA ALA A 26 -16.39 -9.28 -4.62
C ALA A 26 -16.14 -10.42 -5.64
N ASP A 27 -16.94 -10.46 -6.70
CA ASP A 27 -16.89 -11.51 -7.74
C ASP A 27 -16.08 -11.10 -8.97
N GLU A 28 -15.45 -9.92 -8.93
CA GLU A 28 -14.67 -9.37 -10.04
C GLU A 28 -13.16 -9.41 -9.72
N PRO A 29 -12.28 -9.27 -10.73
CA PRO A 29 -10.85 -9.14 -10.51
C PRO A 29 -10.49 -8.05 -9.51
N ALA A 30 -9.39 -8.22 -8.77
CA ALA A 30 -8.91 -7.26 -7.80
C ALA A 30 -8.77 -5.86 -8.42
N GLY A 31 -9.27 -4.84 -7.71
CA GLY A 31 -9.26 -3.45 -8.16
C GLY A 31 -10.56 -2.99 -8.80
N ILE A 32 -11.52 -3.87 -9.07
CA ILE A 32 -12.86 -3.49 -9.53
C ILE A 32 -13.72 -3.10 -8.33
N PHE A 33 -14.37 -1.95 -8.42
CA PHE A 33 -15.24 -1.41 -7.38
C PHE A 33 -16.35 -0.55 -7.97
N PHE A 34 -17.39 -0.35 -7.20
CA PHE A 34 -18.51 0.54 -7.54
C PHE A 34 -18.41 1.83 -6.73
N LEU A 35 -18.65 2.95 -7.42
CA LEU A 35 -18.89 4.25 -6.80
C LEU A 35 -20.35 4.64 -7.06
N PRO A 36 -21.08 5.14 -6.07
CA PRO A 36 -22.44 5.65 -6.31
C PRO A 36 -22.35 6.85 -7.27
N ALA A 37 -23.29 6.90 -8.23
CA ALA A 37 -23.39 8.04 -9.13
C ALA A 37 -23.73 9.29 -8.31
N THR A 38 -22.79 10.22 -8.23
CA THR A 38 -22.99 11.48 -7.46
C THR A 38 -23.80 12.53 -8.21
N GLY A 39 -24.21 12.25 -9.44
CA GLY A 39 -24.93 13.21 -10.30
C GLY A 39 -24.13 14.43 -10.76
N ALA A 40 -22.95 14.65 -10.21
CA ALA A 40 -22.05 15.71 -10.62
C ALA A 40 -21.11 15.20 -11.72
N VAL A 41 -21.19 15.79 -12.90
CA VAL A 41 -20.15 15.59 -13.91
C VAL A 41 -18.85 16.20 -13.36
N PRO A 42 -17.78 15.42 -13.19
CA PRO A 42 -16.53 15.98 -12.72
C PRO A 42 -16.09 17.07 -13.70
N LYS A 43 -15.90 18.29 -13.23
CA LYS A 43 -15.17 19.29 -14.04
C LYS A 43 -13.78 18.70 -14.27
N ALA A 44 -13.32 18.73 -15.53
CA ALA A 44 -11.94 18.35 -15.85
C ALA A 44 -11.00 19.12 -14.92
N GLY A 45 -10.39 18.40 -13.97
CA GLY A 45 -9.42 18.97 -13.06
C GLY A 45 -8.15 19.34 -13.83
N LYS A 46 -7.35 20.22 -13.27
CA LYS A 46 -5.97 20.41 -13.75
C LYS A 46 -5.18 19.14 -13.41
N ASN A 47 -4.26 18.76 -14.28
CA ASN A 47 -3.30 17.70 -13.97
C ASN A 47 -2.49 18.10 -12.74
N ALA A 48 -2.24 17.14 -11.85
CA ALA A 48 -1.41 17.36 -10.69
C ALA A 48 0.00 17.81 -11.12
N GLN A 49 0.55 18.77 -10.40
CA GLN A 49 1.89 19.30 -10.62
C GLN A 49 2.85 18.68 -9.58
N ILE A 50 4.15 18.76 -9.85
CA ILE A 50 5.19 18.19 -8.98
C ILE A 50 5.14 18.77 -7.56
N GLU A 51 4.77 20.04 -7.44
CA GLU A 51 4.67 20.79 -6.18
C GLU A 51 3.37 20.54 -5.41
N ASP A 52 2.36 19.94 -6.06
CA ASP A 52 1.08 19.68 -5.39
C ASP A 52 1.24 18.67 -4.27
N HIS A 53 0.57 18.90 -3.16
CA HIS A 53 0.53 17.95 -2.05
C HIS A 53 -0.26 16.69 -2.47
N ALA A 54 0.40 15.54 -2.37
CA ALA A 54 -0.16 14.24 -2.75
C ALA A 54 -0.56 13.38 -1.56
N LEU A 55 0.14 13.56 -0.43
CA LEU A 55 -0.03 12.70 0.74
C LEU A 55 0.19 13.50 2.02
N ILE A 56 -0.68 13.29 3.01
CA ILE A 56 -0.52 13.81 4.35
C ILE A 56 -0.47 12.62 5.30
N LEU A 57 0.63 12.49 6.02
CA LEU A 57 0.83 11.46 7.04
C LEU A 57 1.01 12.08 8.41
N HIS A 58 0.66 11.32 9.44
CA HIS A 58 0.94 11.66 10.81
C HIS A 58 2.04 10.73 11.34
N THR A 59 3.11 11.32 11.88
CA THR A 59 4.15 10.54 12.56
C THR A 59 3.79 10.41 14.04
N SER A 60 4.05 9.23 14.60
CA SER A 60 4.03 9.03 16.05
C SER A 60 5.25 9.75 16.65
N GLY A 61 5.17 11.06 16.81
CA GLY A 61 6.26 11.83 17.43
C GLY A 61 6.48 11.40 18.89
N THR A 62 7.70 11.60 19.38
CA THR A 62 8.07 11.44 20.79
C THR A 62 7.34 12.42 21.72
N THR A 63 6.59 13.36 21.16
CA THR A 63 5.72 14.32 21.86
C THR A 63 4.27 13.88 21.76
N SER A 64 3.44 14.24 22.75
CA SER A 64 2.04 13.85 22.92
C SER A 64 1.09 14.16 21.74
N ARG A 65 1.55 14.88 20.71
CA ARG A 65 0.77 15.21 19.50
C ARG A 65 1.47 14.69 18.27
N PRO A 66 0.78 13.88 17.42
CA PRO A 66 1.32 13.46 16.13
C PRO A 66 1.67 14.67 15.26
N LYS A 67 2.84 14.63 14.62
CA LYS A 67 3.25 15.68 13.68
C LYS A 67 2.67 15.34 12.30
N MET A 68 2.01 16.32 11.70
CA MET A 68 1.53 16.22 10.32
C MET A 68 2.69 16.47 9.36
N VAL A 69 2.86 15.58 8.40
CA VAL A 69 3.87 15.67 7.33
C VAL A 69 3.15 15.65 5.99
N ALA A 70 3.22 16.75 5.26
CA ALA A 70 2.71 16.86 3.90
C ALA A 70 3.82 16.52 2.91
N LEU A 71 3.55 15.63 1.97
CA LEU A 71 4.47 15.20 0.91
C LEU A 71 3.90 15.60 -0.45
N THR A 72 4.76 16.16 -1.31
CA THR A 72 4.37 16.53 -2.67
C THR A 72 4.45 15.35 -3.61
N GLN A 73 3.84 15.49 -4.82
CA GLN A 73 3.95 14.51 -5.91
C GLN A 73 5.43 14.23 -6.23
N GLY A 74 6.24 15.31 -6.36
CA GLY A 74 7.66 15.19 -6.66
C GLY A 74 8.45 14.42 -5.59
N GLN A 75 8.15 14.65 -4.31
CA GLN A 75 8.82 13.94 -3.22
C GLN A 75 8.48 12.45 -3.21
N LEU A 76 7.22 12.09 -3.46
CA LEU A 76 6.79 10.69 -3.56
C LEU A 76 7.46 9.99 -4.73
N LEU A 77 7.47 10.63 -5.92
CA LEU A 77 8.11 10.10 -7.11
C LEU A 77 9.62 9.94 -6.94
N ALA A 78 10.30 10.94 -6.38
CA ALA A 78 11.73 10.87 -6.11
C ALA A 78 12.07 9.73 -5.15
N SER A 79 11.29 9.58 -4.07
CA SER A 79 11.48 8.48 -3.13
C SER A 79 11.27 7.12 -3.78
N ALA A 80 10.18 6.94 -4.53
CA ALA A 80 9.87 5.69 -5.22
C ALA A 80 10.97 5.32 -6.24
N ASN A 81 11.43 6.28 -7.06
CA ASN A 81 12.49 6.06 -8.03
C ASN A 81 13.84 5.73 -7.37
N ASN A 82 14.20 6.41 -6.26
CA ASN A 82 15.43 6.12 -5.54
C ASN A 82 15.43 4.71 -4.95
N ILE A 83 14.29 4.26 -4.40
CA ILE A 83 14.14 2.90 -3.89
C ILE A 83 14.23 1.89 -5.05
N ALA A 84 13.52 2.12 -6.13
CA ALA A 84 13.54 1.26 -7.31
C ALA A 84 14.97 1.12 -7.88
N ALA A 85 15.69 2.23 -8.00
CA ALA A 85 17.09 2.23 -8.45
C ALA A 85 18.03 1.52 -7.48
N GLY A 86 17.87 1.77 -6.16
CA GLY A 86 18.68 1.14 -5.12
C GLY A 86 18.51 -0.37 -5.07
N LEU A 87 17.31 -0.87 -5.32
CA LEU A 87 16.98 -2.30 -5.39
C LEU A 87 17.17 -2.88 -6.81
N ARG A 88 17.53 -2.07 -7.81
CA ARG A 88 17.65 -2.48 -9.21
C ARG A 88 16.37 -3.12 -9.75
N MET A 89 15.23 -2.57 -9.38
CA MET A 89 13.93 -3.10 -9.76
C MET A 89 13.66 -2.94 -11.25
N THR A 90 12.91 -3.88 -11.81
CA THR A 90 12.50 -3.93 -13.21
C THR A 90 11.01 -4.24 -13.32
N ASP A 91 10.45 -4.18 -14.53
CA ASP A 91 9.08 -4.58 -14.85
C ASP A 91 8.82 -6.09 -14.66
N ARG A 92 9.87 -6.90 -14.51
CA ARG A 92 9.79 -8.35 -14.27
C ARG A 92 9.63 -8.70 -12.80
N ASP A 93 9.86 -7.73 -11.91
CA ASP A 93 9.77 -7.96 -10.48
C ASP A 93 8.32 -8.14 -10.02
N ARG A 94 8.16 -8.94 -8.98
CA ARG A 94 6.89 -9.28 -8.37
C ARG A 94 7.03 -9.11 -6.86
N CYS A 95 6.41 -8.08 -6.32
CA CYS A 95 6.47 -7.80 -4.90
C CYS A 95 5.33 -8.47 -4.14
N LEU A 96 5.64 -9.20 -3.07
CA LEU A 96 4.65 -9.59 -2.07
C LEU A 96 4.53 -8.48 -1.02
N ASN A 97 3.48 -7.68 -1.11
CA ASN A 97 3.25 -6.59 -0.17
C ASN A 97 2.47 -7.07 1.07
N VAL A 98 3.19 -7.29 2.15
CA VAL A 98 2.64 -7.63 3.47
C VAL A 98 2.57 -6.41 4.40
N MET A 99 3.07 -5.25 3.95
CA MET A 99 3.09 -4.01 4.72
C MET A 99 1.76 -3.25 4.55
N PRO A 100 1.24 -2.64 5.62
CA PRO A 100 0.02 -1.86 5.52
C PRO A 100 0.23 -0.58 4.69
N LEU A 101 -0.75 -0.28 3.81
CA LEU A 101 -0.69 0.88 2.92
C LEU A 101 -0.92 2.23 3.62
N PHE A 102 -1.35 2.24 4.88
CA PHE A 102 -1.44 3.47 5.67
C PHE A 102 -0.09 3.90 6.27
N HIS A 103 0.96 3.10 6.11
CA HIS A 103 2.34 3.45 6.44
C HIS A 103 3.15 3.74 5.17
N ILE A 104 4.06 4.72 5.26
CA ILE A 104 4.94 5.12 4.15
C ILE A 104 5.77 3.95 3.61
N HIS A 105 6.15 3.00 4.45
CA HIS A 105 6.88 1.80 4.04
C HIS A 105 6.06 0.98 3.02
N GLY A 106 4.82 0.63 3.33
CA GLY A 106 3.97 -0.13 2.41
C GLY A 106 3.55 0.67 1.19
N LEU A 107 3.20 1.95 1.38
CA LEU A 107 2.69 2.79 0.31
C LEU A 107 3.80 3.24 -0.67
N VAL A 108 4.88 3.81 -0.17
CA VAL A 108 5.94 4.37 -1.03
C VAL A 108 7.07 3.36 -1.22
N GLY A 109 7.53 2.75 -0.12
CA GLY A 109 8.65 1.82 -0.14
C GLY A 109 8.38 0.54 -0.94
N VAL A 110 7.13 0.09 -0.99
CA VAL A 110 6.74 -1.13 -1.68
C VAL A 110 5.87 -0.85 -2.89
N LEU A 111 4.67 -0.26 -2.69
CA LEU A 111 3.70 -0.10 -3.77
C LEU A 111 4.20 0.87 -4.85
N LEU A 112 4.50 2.12 -4.49
CA LEU A 112 4.89 3.12 -5.49
C LEU A 112 6.22 2.78 -6.16
N SER A 113 7.21 2.25 -5.43
CA SER A 113 8.50 1.83 -6.01
C SER A 113 8.33 0.70 -7.03
N SER A 114 7.38 -0.21 -6.83
CA SER A 114 7.03 -1.24 -7.81
C SER A 114 6.32 -0.64 -9.03
N LEU A 115 5.33 0.25 -8.80
CA LEU A 115 4.54 0.82 -9.90
C LEU A 115 5.36 1.71 -10.84
N VAL A 116 6.33 2.47 -10.34
CA VAL A 116 7.19 3.32 -11.20
C VAL A 116 8.08 2.51 -12.14
N THR A 117 8.34 1.23 -11.83
CA THR A 117 9.10 0.31 -12.69
C THR A 117 8.22 -0.56 -13.59
N GLY A 118 6.90 -0.49 -13.44
CA GLY A 118 5.97 -1.40 -14.12
C GLY A 118 5.92 -2.81 -13.52
N ALA A 119 6.49 -3.01 -12.33
CA ALA A 119 6.51 -4.29 -11.64
C ALA A 119 5.12 -4.70 -11.11
N THR A 120 4.95 -5.97 -10.85
CA THR A 120 3.72 -6.52 -10.27
C THR A 120 3.71 -6.38 -8.76
N VAL A 121 2.55 -6.02 -8.17
CA VAL A 121 2.35 -6.01 -6.73
C VAL A 121 1.26 -6.99 -6.34
N ILE A 122 1.61 -7.95 -5.48
CA ILE A 122 0.69 -8.91 -4.87
C ILE A 122 0.29 -8.34 -3.51
N CYS A 123 -0.95 -7.86 -3.40
CA CYS A 123 -1.48 -7.32 -2.16
C CYS A 123 -2.10 -8.43 -1.31
N THR A 124 -1.65 -8.53 -0.06
CA THR A 124 -2.26 -9.43 0.93
C THR A 124 -3.26 -8.67 1.80
N PRO A 125 -4.18 -9.35 2.51
CA PRO A 125 -5.06 -8.71 3.49
C PRO A 125 -4.32 -8.07 4.68
N GLY A 126 -3.02 -8.30 4.77
CA GLY A 126 -2.11 -7.88 5.83
C GLY A 126 -1.07 -8.95 6.09
N PHE A 127 -0.19 -8.71 7.04
CA PHE A 127 0.84 -9.69 7.42
C PHE A 127 0.21 -10.88 8.19
N ASP A 128 0.53 -12.08 7.74
CA ASP A 128 0.17 -13.35 8.39
C ASP A 128 1.34 -14.33 8.21
N ALA A 129 2.09 -14.57 9.27
CA ALA A 129 3.28 -15.42 9.24
C ALA A 129 2.97 -16.89 8.88
N ALA A 130 1.78 -17.39 9.23
CA ALA A 130 1.39 -18.76 8.90
C ALA A 130 1.05 -18.94 7.42
N LYS A 131 0.53 -17.88 6.78
CA LYS A 131 0.17 -17.89 5.34
C LYS A 131 1.32 -17.48 4.44
N PHE A 132 2.38 -16.89 4.99
CA PHE A 132 3.46 -16.28 4.23
C PHE A 132 4.10 -17.26 3.21
N PHE A 133 4.44 -18.46 3.64
CA PHE A 133 5.05 -19.47 2.76
C PHE A 133 4.09 -19.96 1.68
N GLY A 134 2.80 -20.09 2.00
CA GLY A 134 1.78 -20.40 1.00
C GLY A 134 1.64 -19.30 -0.07
N TRP A 135 1.79 -18.04 0.31
CA TRP A 135 1.83 -16.93 -0.66
C TRP A 135 3.09 -16.95 -1.52
N LEU A 136 4.26 -17.33 -0.97
CA LEU A 136 5.48 -17.52 -1.77
C LEU A 136 5.27 -18.61 -2.83
N GLU A 137 4.72 -19.74 -2.44
CA GLU A 137 4.45 -20.87 -3.36
C GLU A 137 3.41 -20.51 -4.43
N GLN A 138 2.33 -19.84 -4.03
CA GLN A 138 1.21 -19.52 -4.93
C GLN A 138 1.57 -18.41 -5.93
N TYR A 139 2.23 -17.35 -5.48
CA TYR A 139 2.41 -16.13 -6.27
C TYR A 139 3.82 -15.96 -6.82
N GLN A 140 4.79 -16.74 -6.38
CA GLN A 140 6.18 -16.70 -6.84
C GLN A 140 6.74 -15.27 -6.89
N PRO A 141 6.71 -14.50 -5.77
CA PRO A 141 7.27 -13.15 -5.75
C PRO A 141 8.80 -13.20 -5.89
N THR A 142 9.38 -12.16 -6.50
CA THR A 142 10.85 -11.99 -6.58
C THR A 142 11.41 -11.29 -5.35
N TRP A 143 10.57 -10.56 -4.62
CA TRP A 143 10.96 -9.86 -3.41
C TRP A 143 9.77 -9.55 -2.50
N TYR A 144 10.07 -9.26 -1.26
CA TYR A 144 9.15 -8.67 -0.29
C TYR A 144 9.91 -7.74 0.64
N SER A 145 9.17 -6.90 1.36
CA SER A 145 9.74 -6.03 2.38
C SER A 145 8.89 -6.12 3.66
N ALA A 146 9.57 -6.16 4.80
CA ALA A 146 8.92 -6.30 6.10
C ALA A 146 9.75 -5.62 7.20
N VAL A 147 9.14 -5.36 8.35
CA VAL A 147 9.85 -4.89 9.54
C VAL A 147 10.52 -6.06 10.30
N PRO A 148 11.54 -5.81 11.14
CA PRO A 148 12.29 -6.88 11.81
C PRO A 148 11.41 -7.88 12.57
N THR A 149 10.36 -7.43 13.23
CA THR A 149 9.43 -8.31 13.96
C THR A 149 8.66 -9.27 13.05
N MET A 150 8.32 -8.83 11.83
CA MET A 150 7.69 -9.70 10.83
C MET A 150 8.68 -10.74 10.31
N HIS A 151 9.95 -10.36 10.05
CA HIS A 151 10.99 -11.32 9.67
C HIS A 151 11.20 -12.38 10.76
N GLN A 152 11.23 -11.99 12.04
CA GLN A 152 11.31 -12.94 13.15
C GLN A 152 10.14 -13.91 13.18
N ALA A 153 8.91 -13.41 12.97
CA ALA A 153 7.73 -14.26 12.91
C ALA A 153 7.76 -15.23 11.72
N ILE A 154 8.23 -14.78 10.54
CA ILE A 154 8.44 -15.65 9.37
C ILE A 154 9.47 -16.75 9.72
N LEU A 155 10.62 -16.38 10.26
CA LEU A 155 11.67 -17.33 10.65
C LEU A 155 11.19 -18.37 11.66
N SER A 156 10.32 -18.00 12.58
CA SER A 156 9.74 -18.95 13.55
C SER A 156 8.86 -20.02 12.86
N ASN A 157 8.31 -19.74 11.70
CA ASN A 157 7.49 -20.67 10.90
C ASN A 157 8.27 -21.46 9.84
N VAL A 158 9.54 -21.15 9.63
CA VAL A 158 10.42 -21.80 8.63
C VAL A 158 10.42 -23.32 8.73
N ARG A 159 10.52 -23.86 9.96
CA ARG A 159 10.60 -25.29 10.19
C ARG A 159 9.36 -26.08 9.74
N ALA A 160 8.21 -25.43 9.64
CA ALA A 160 6.97 -26.04 9.19
C ALA A 160 6.88 -26.09 7.64
N HIS A 161 7.78 -25.39 6.92
CA HIS A 161 7.74 -25.23 5.46
C HIS A 161 9.12 -25.44 4.81
N PRO A 162 9.78 -26.63 5.00
CA PRO A 162 11.13 -26.86 4.51
C PRO A 162 11.28 -26.72 3.00
N THR A 163 10.26 -27.15 2.22
CA THR A 163 10.29 -27.10 0.75
C THR A 163 10.19 -25.68 0.19
N ALA A 164 9.56 -24.75 0.91
CA ALA A 164 9.47 -23.36 0.46
C ALA A 164 10.83 -22.63 0.54
N ILE A 165 11.73 -23.06 1.43
CA ILE A 165 13.05 -22.44 1.62
C ILE A 165 14.04 -22.91 0.54
N GLU A 166 13.92 -24.15 0.07
CA GLU A 166 14.81 -24.69 -0.97
C GLU A 166 14.53 -24.08 -2.35
N ARG A 167 13.37 -23.46 -2.54
CA ARG A 167 12.91 -22.89 -3.82
C ARG A 167 13.01 -21.37 -3.92
N HIS A 168 13.20 -20.66 -2.82
CA HIS A 168 13.22 -19.21 -2.69
C HIS A 168 14.42 -18.75 -1.83
#